data_b770e2fc02aa2624b476a316a87a460b
#
_entry.id   b770e2fc02aa2624b476a316a87a460b
#
_cell.length_a   1.000
_cell.length_b   1.000
_cell.length_c   1.000
_cell.angle_alpha   90.00
_cell.angle_beta   90.00
_cell.angle_gamma   90.00
#
_symmetry.space_group_name_H-M   'P 1'
#
loop_
_entity.id
_entity.type
_entity.pdbx_description
1 polymer ?
#
loop_
_entity_poly.entity_id
_entity_poly.type
_entity_poly.pdbx_seq_one_letter_code
_entity_poly.pdbx_strand_id
1 'polypeptide(L)'
;MANYSQKSVNKSKNQNGKKPLDKKMIAIISAVVLAVLVVIGVVVGVVIHNKNAAKPSAPETGITETVTSTDSETQAQMQAENNSTAPATEAATKAEENAKYPQKLNKIMYVTASTLNVRSAPSVNSEVIARFAEGNEAKVVGRHDKDWYIVDINGKKGYCSADYLSDKKGVTEVKNPAPYMLYVNRKQNIVTAYKKDAQGDYTIPYKAMICSVGNEQGETPLGTFNTTDRYTWRLLVGGVYGQYATRITGHILFHSVPYNAQDKGALNPAEYNKLGVPASHGCIRLTVADAKWIYDNCPPGTPVKIYDSDKKEPLARPTAQKIDLNSPNKGWDPTDPDPKNPWNR
;
A
#
# COMPACT_ATOMS: atom_id res chain seq x y z
N MET A 1 27.11 -9.69 -74.56
CA MET A 1 27.56 -10.93 -73.91
C MET A 1 27.93 -10.59 -72.48
N ALA A 2 27.08 -10.83 -71.51
CA ALA A 2 27.33 -10.58 -70.09
C ALA A 2 26.91 -11.82 -69.32
N ASN A 3 27.92 -12.46 -68.67
CA ASN A 3 27.79 -13.65 -67.87
C ASN A 3 27.16 -13.32 -66.53
N TYR A 4 26.02 -13.94 -66.23
CA TYR A 4 25.39 -13.92 -64.89
C TYR A 4 25.93 -15.12 -64.07
N SER A 5 26.67 -14.84 -63.01
CA SER A 5 27.12 -15.82 -62.04
C SER A 5 26.03 -15.98 -60.94
N GLN A 6 25.50 -17.18 -60.79
CA GLN A 6 24.56 -17.54 -59.71
C GLN A 6 25.35 -17.78 -58.42
N LYS A 7 25.06 -16.98 -57.36
CA LYS A 7 25.46 -17.25 -55.99
C LYS A 7 24.43 -18.14 -55.29
N SER A 8 24.85 -19.35 -54.93
CA SER A 8 24.11 -20.29 -54.12
C SER A 8 23.85 -19.77 -52.72
N VAL A 9 22.58 -19.72 -52.29
CA VAL A 9 22.16 -19.37 -50.94
C VAL A 9 22.21 -20.63 -50.06
N ASN A 10 23.15 -20.62 -49.11
CA ASN A 10 23.32 -21.67 -48.11
C ASN A 10 22.24 -21.49 -47.02
N LYS A 11 21.24 -22.38 -46.92
CA LYS A 11 20.28 -22.46 -45.84
C LYS A 11 20.90 -23.11 -44.62
N SER A 12 21.29 -22.31 -43.64
CA SER A 12 21.67 -22.78 -42.30
C SER A 12 20.42 -23.28 -41.58
N LYS A 13 20.31 -24.57 -41.32
CA LYS A 13 19.30 -25.19 -40.44
C LYS A 13 19.74 -24.98 -38.99
N ASN A 14 19.03 -24.12 -38.29
CA ASN A 14 19.14 -23.95 -36.84
C ASN A 14 18.41 -25.11 -36.14
N GLN A 15 19.16 -26.13 -35.69
CA GLN A 15 18.66 -27.22 -34.86
C GLN A 15 18.92 -26.87 -33.39
N ASN A 16 17.92 -26.24 -32.70
CA ASN A 16 17.87 -26.14 -31.24
C ASN A 16 17.44 -27.49 -30.64
N GLY A 17 18.36 -28.46 -30.62
CA GLY A 17 18.22 -29.72 -29.88
C GLY A 17 18.43 -29.46 -28.39
N LYS A 18 17.36 -29.44 -27.57
CA LYS A 18 17.48 -29.51 -26.12
C LYS A 18 18.14 -30.83 -25.76
N LYS A 19 19.35 -30.79 -25.16
CA LYS A 19 20.01 -31.99 -24.62
C LYS A 19 19.12 -32.61 -23.55
N PRO A 20 18.92 -33.94 -23.54
CA PRO A 20 18.17 -34.61 -22.47
C PRO A 20 18.91 -34.43 -21.14
N LEU A 21 18.17 -34.22 -20.07
CA LEU A 21 18.72 -34.09 -18.71
C LEU A 21 19.47 -35.38 -18.32
N ASP A 22 20.65 -35.19 -17.71
CA ASP A 22 21.46 -36.29 -17.18
C ASP A 22 20.66 -37.05 -16.09
N LYS A 23 20.71 -38.38 -16.13
CA LYS A 23 20.03 -39.25 -15.14
C LYS A 23 20.41 -38.91 -13.70
N LYS A 24 21.63 -38.43 -13.43
CA LYS A 24 22.07 -37.95 -12.12
C LYS A 24 21.33 -36.68 -11.69
N MET A 25 21.08 -35.75 -12.63
CA MET A 25 20.32 -34.51 -12.35
C MET A 25 18.85 -34.81 -12.08
N ILE A 26 18.25 -35.77 -12.79
CA ILE A 26 16.86 -36.20 -12.52
C ILE A 26 16.76 -36.81 -11.10
N ALA A 27 17.71 -37.65 -10.70
CA ALA A 27 17.73 -38.24 -9.35
C ALA A 27 17.87 -37.19 -8.24
N ILE A 28 18.70 -36.16 -8.42
CA ILE A 28 18.87 -35.06 -7.47
C ILE A 28 17.57 -34.24 -7.35
N ILE A 29 16.93 -33.91 -8.48
CA ILE A 29 15.67 -33.16 -8.47
C ILE A 29 14.57 -33.95 -7.76
N SER A 30 14.49 -35.26 -8.01
CA SER A 30 13.51 -36.13 -7.35
C SER A 30 13.74 -36.21 -5.82
N ALA A 31 14.98 -36.26 -5.37
CA ALA A 31 15.32 -36.28 -3.95
C ALA A 31 14.96 -34.95 -3.25
N VAL A 32 15.20 -33.81 -3.92
CA VAL A 32 14.85 -32.49 -3.39
C VAL A 32 13.34 -32.32 -3.29
N VAL A 33 12.58 -32.74 -4.30
CA VAL A 33 11.11 -32.68 -4.29
C VAL A 33 10.55 -33.53 -3.14
N LEU A 34 11.08 -34.74 -2.92
CA LEU A 34 10.65 -35.59 -1.83
C LEU A 34 10.92 -34.97 -0.45
N ALA A 35 12.11 -34.36 -0.27
CA ALA A 35 12.45 -33.66 0.96
C ALA A 35 11.53 -32.50 1.27
N VAL A 36 11.15 -31.69 0.25
CA VAL A 36 10.20 -30.57 0.40
C VAL A 36 8.82 -31.08 0.80
N LEU A 37 8.34 -32.19 0.23
CA LEU A 37 7.04 -32.77 0.58
C LEU A 37 7.01 -33.28 2.02
N VAL A 38 8.10 -33.85 2.52
CA VAL A 38 8.22 -34.29 3.93
C VAL A 38 8.15 -33.09 4.88
N VAL A 39 8.85 -31.99 4.57
CA VAL A 39 8.82 -30.75 5.38
C VAL A 39 7.42 -30.15 5.43
N ILE A 40 6.72 -30.11 4.28
CA ILE A 40 5.33 -29.63 4.22
C ILE A 40 4.40 -30.52 5.07
N GLY A 41 4.57 -31.85 5.01
CA GLY A 41 3.79 -32.80 5.82
C GLY A 41 3.97 -32.58 7.32
N VAL A 42 5.20 -32.35 7.78
CA VAL A 42 5.52 -32.05 9.19
C VAL A 42 4.91 -30.73 9.64
N VAL A 43 5.03 -29.67 8.83
CA VAL A 43 4.46 -28.35 9.16
C VAL A 43 2.93 -28.42 9.27
N VAL A 44 2.27 -29.11 8.34
CA VAL A 44 0.79 -29.30 8.38
C VAL A 44 0.39 -30.12 9.60
N GLY A 45 1.14 -31.20 9.94
CA GLY A 45 0.90 -32.01 11.12
C GLY A 45 0.99 -31.21 12.42
N VAL A 46 1.99 -30.36 12.58
CA VAL A 46 2.18 -29.49 13.75
C VAL A 46 1.06 -28.45 13.87
N VAL A 47 0.62 -27.86 12.75
CA VAL A 47 -0.48 -26.88 12.76
C VAL A 47 -1.82 -27.52 13.14
N ILE A 48 -2.08 -28.76 12.70
CA ILE A 48 -3.31 -29.50 13.06
C ILE A 48 -3.27 -29.92 14.54
N HIS A 49 -2.12 -30.37 15.05
CA HIS A 49 -1.97 -30.77 16.45
C HIS A 49 -2.15 -29.58 17.40
N ASN A 50 -1.65 -28.39 17.03
CA ASN A 50 -1.76 -27.20 17.88
C ASN A 50 -3.17 -26.55 17.90
N LYS A 51 -4.04 -26.88 16.93
CA LYS A 51 -5.45 -26.44 16.94
C LYS A 51 -6.35 -27.23 17.89
N ASN A 52 -5.93 -28.43 18.32
CA ASN A 52 -6.70 -29.30 19.21
C ASN A 52 -6.33 -29.17 20.70
N ALA A 53 -5.40 -28.29 21.07
CA ALA A 53 -4.84 -28.19 22.41
C ALA A 53 -5.21 -26.90 23.17
N ALA A 54 -6.31 -26.20 22.82
CA ALA A 54 -6.69 -24.99 23.55
C ALA A 54 -8.19 -24.94 23.84
N LYS A 55 -8.59 -25.57 24.95
CA LYS A 55 -9.82 -25.24 25.68
C LYS A 55 -9.50 -25.26 27.19
N PRO A 56 -9.36 -24.09 27.86
CA PRO A 56 -9.33 -24.04 29.31
C PRO A 56 -10.77 -23.98 29.85
N SER A 57 -11.09 -24.95 30.75
CA SER A 57 -12.25 -24.94 31.63
C SER A 57 -12.06 -23.90 32.74
N ALA A 58 -13.11 -23.17 33.06
CA ALA A 58 -13.19 -22.28 34.21
C ALA A 58 -13.35 -23.10 35.51
N PRO A 59 -12.81 -22.65 36.65
CA PRO A 59 -13.18 -23.17 37.95
C PRO A 59 -14.33 -22.37 38.56
N GLU A 60 -15.42 -23.06 38.89
CA GLU A 60 -16.41 -22.62 39.88
C GLU A 60 -15.80 -22.68 41.28
N THR A 61 -15.96 -21.58 42.04
CA THR A 61 -16.09 -21.67 43.49
C THR A 61 -16.94 -20.53 43.97
N GLY A 62 -18.15 -20.86 44.43
CA GLY A 62 -19.02 -19.97 45.15
C GLY A 62 -18.58 -19.78 46.58
N ILE A 63 -18.89 -18.61 47.15
CA ILE A 63 -19.25 -18.42 48.56
C ILE A 63 -20.24 -17.27 48.64
N THR A 64 -21.33 -17.58 49.32
CA THR A 64 -22.47 -16.79 49.75
C THR A 64 -22.11 -15.95 50.96
N GLU A 65 -22.67 -14.75 51.09
CA GLU A 65 -23.27 -14.12 52.29
C GLU A 65 -23.43 -12.61 52.02
N THR A 66 -24.57 -12.05 51.90
CA THR A 66 -25.71 -11.71 52.74
C THR A 66 -25.51 -10.42 53.59
N VAL A 67 -26.46 -9.45 53.39
CA VAL A 67 -27.00 -8.44 54.33
C VAL A 67 -26.19 -7.15 54.49
N THR A 68 -26.67 -5.93 54.43
CA THR A 68 -27.97 -5.30 54.74
C THR A 68 -27.92 -3.81 54.35
N SER A 69 -29.04 -3.34 53.89
CA SER A 69 -29.61 -1.99 53.85
C SER A 69 -29.00 -0.88 54.75
N THR A 70 -29.02 0.38 54.31
CA THR A 70 -29.91 1.44 54.83
C THR A 70 -29.68 2.78 54.10
N ASP A 71 -30.81 3.35 53.66
CA ASP A 71 -31.25 4.73 53.48
C ASP A 71 -30.34 5.93 53.73
N SER A 72 -30.35 6.92 52.85
CA SER A 72 -31.14 8.17 53.09
C SER A 72 -30.83 9.25 52.06
N GLU A 73 -31.88 9.86 51.63
CA GLU A 73 -32.04 11.07 50.84
C GLU A 73 -31.17 12.26 51.32
N THR A 74 -30.76 13.11 50.40
CA THR A 74 -31.07 14.56 50.51
C THR A 74 -30.82 15.26 49.17
N GLN A 75 -31.80 15.99 48.73
CA GLN A 75 -31.81 16.95 47.63
C GLN A 75 -30.98 18.17 47.95
N ALA A 76 -30.36 18.75 46.96
CA ALA A 76 -30.25 20.19 46.79
C ALA A 76 -29.96 20.58 45.37
N GLN A 77 -30.90 21.29 44.79
CA GLN A 77 -30.81 22.05 43.53
C GLN A 77 -29.71 23.12 43.60
N MET A 78 -28.98 23.32 42.51
CA MET A 78 -28.64 24.67 42.06
C MET A 78 -28.44 24.69 40.55
N GLN A 79 -29.26 25.50 39.90
CA GLN A 79 -29.19 25.93 38.54
C GLN A 79 -27.93 26.81 38.33
N ALA A 80 -27.24 26.58 37.22
CA ALA A 80 -26.57 27.67 36.52
C ALA A 80 -26.57 27.31 35.03
N GLU A 81 -27.28 28.11 34.29
CA GLU A 81 -27.23 28.18 32.83
C GLU A 81 -25.82 28.37 32.32
N ASN A 82 -25.40 27.63 31.32
CA ASN A 82 -24.52 28.15 30.32
C ASN A 82 -24.84 27.56 28.95
N ASN A 83 -25.31 28.42 28.13
CA ASN A 83 -25.64 28.31 26.74
C ASN A 83 -24.40 27.92 25.93
N SER A 84 -24.34 26.76 25.28
CA SER A 84 -23.43 26.47 24.20
C SER A 84 -24.17 25.76 23.08
N THR A 85 -24.53 26.56 22.11
CA THR A 85 -25.17 26.17 20.85
C THR A 85 -24.15 25.54 19.95
N ALA A 86 -24.20 24.23 19.73
CA ALA A 86 -23.86 23.35 18.58
C ALA A 86 -23.41 21.98 19.09
N PRO A 87 -23.89 20.88 18.55
CA PRO A 87 -23.91 20.58 17.13
C PRO A 87 -25.19 19.88 16.66
N ALA A 88 -26.25 20.63 16.35
CA ALA A 88 -27.44 20.04 15.73
C ALA A 88 -27.35 19.96 14.20
N THR A 89 -26.46 20.76 13.59
CA THR A 89 -26.36 20.86 12.12
C THR A 89 -25.63 19.69 11.49
N GLU A 90 -24.62 19.12 12.15
CA GLU A 90 -23.83 18.01 11.60
C GLU A 90 -24.56 16.66 11.69
N ALA A 91 -25.36 16.46 12.73
CA ALA A 91 -26.20 15.26 12.89
C ALA A 91 -27.38 15.26 11.93
N ALA A 92 -27.98 16.41 11.67
CA ALA A 92 -29.09 16.57 10.71
C ALA A 92 -28.60 16.35 9.27
N THR A 93 -27.47 16.90 8.91
CA THR A 93 -26.87 16.71 7.55
C THR A 93 -26.49 15.25 7.29
N LYS A 94 -25.95 14.54 8.30
CA LYS A 94 -25.68 13.09 8.22
C LYS A 94 -26.94 12.24 8.14
N ALA A 95 -28.03 12.65 8.80
CA ALA A 95 -29.30 11.92 8.76
C ALA A 95 -30.02 12.07 7.41
N GLU A 96 -29.97 13.24 6.80
CA GLU A 96 -30.54 13.49 5.45
C GLU A 96 -29.70 12.80 4.36
N GLU A 97 -28.38 12.77 4.49
CA GLU A 97 -27.49 12.08 3.56
C GLU A 97 -27.67 10.56 3.62
N ASN A 98 -27.89 9.99 4.80
CA ASN A 98 -28.16 8.56 5.01
C ASN A 98 -29.55 8.13 4.50
N ALA A 99 -30.55 8.99 4.49
CA ALA A 99 -31.89 8.69 3.94
C ALA A 99 -31.87 8.45 2.41
N LYS A 100 -30.80 8.86 1.72
CA LYS A 100 -30.61 8.69 0.28
C LYS A 100 -30.06 7.31 -0.10
N TYR A 101 -29.54 6.52 0.83
CA TYR A 101 -28.89 5.24 0.59
C TYR A 101 -29.54 4.10 1.37
N PRO A 102 -29.41 2.82 0.89
CA PRO A 102 -28.79 2.39 -0.35
C PRO A 102 -29.64 2.66 -1.59
N GLN A 103 -29.02 3.00 -2.71
CA GLN A 103 -29.69 3.17 -3.99
C GLN A 103 -29.52 1.93 -4.86
N LYS A 104 -30.57 1.52 -5.58
CA LYS A 104 -30.46 0.55 -6.68
C LYS A 104 -29.98 1.28 -7.92
N LEU A 105 -28.97 0.71 -8.57
CA LEU A 105 -28.40 1.18 -9.83
C LEU A 105 -28.33 0.00 -10.80
N ASN A 106 -28.25 0.30 -12.08
CA ASN A 106 -27.96 -0.69 -13.10
C ASN A 106 -27.22 0.01 -14.25
N LYS A 107 -25.90 0.21 -14.06
CA LYS A 107 -25.09 0.90 -15.05
C LYS A 107 -23.69 0.32 -15.10
N ILE A 108 -23.04 0.51 -16.24
CA ILE A 108 -21.60 0.26 -16.38
C ILE A 108 -20.86 1.52 -15.99
N MET A 109 -19.86 1.38 -15.14
CA MET A 109 -18.90 2.43 -14.83
C MET A 109 -17.48 1.94 -15.15
N TYR A 110 -16.55 2.84 -15.32
CA TYR A 110 -15.17 2.55 -15.70
C TYR A 110 -14.24 2.82 -14.54
N VAL A 111 -13.32 1.89 -14.31
CA VAL A 111 -12.32 1.99 -13.26
C VAL A 111 -11.28 3.04 -13.64
N THR A 112 -11.05 4.01 -12.75
CA THR A 112 -10.10 5.11 -12.94
C THR A 112 -8.81 4.91 -12.16
N ALA A 113 -8.75 3.93 -11.25
CA ALA A 113 -7.55 3.56 -10.51
C ALA A 113 -6.77 2.47 -11.25
N SER A 114 -5.44 2.47 -11.14
CA SER A 114 -4.58 1.40 -11.69
C SER A 114 -4.99 0.01 -11.18
N THR A 115 -5.52 -0.08 -9.97
CA THR A 115 -6.13 -1.28 -9.40
C THR A 115 -7.20 -0.88 -8.40
N LEU A 116 -8.43 -1.30 -8.63
CA LEU A 116 -9.56 -1.13 -7.72
C LEU A 116 -9.88 -2.45 -7.02
N ASN A 117 -9.73 -2.48 -5.69
CA ASN A 117 -10.13 -3.64 -4.91
C ASN A 117 -11.65 -3.72 -4.79
N VAL A 118 -12.20 -4.90 -5.05
CA VAL A 118 -13.58 -5.25 -4.75
C VAL A 118 -13.59 -6.12 -3.49
N ARG A 119 -14.41 -5.75 -2.54
CA ARG A 119 -14.38 -6.29 -1.17
C ARG A 119 -15.69 -6.98 -0.82
N SER A 120 -15.62 -7.88 0.17
CA SER A 120 -16.79 -8.63 0.67
C SER A 120 -17.78 -7.75 1.45
N ALA A 121 -17.33 -6.61 1.99
CA ALA A 121 -18.14 -5.63 2.71
C ALA A 121 -17.67 -4.19 2.42
N PRO A 122 -18.48 -3.14 2.67
CA PRO A 122 -18.13 -1.74 2.44
C PRO A 122 -17.17 -1.21 3.51
N SER A 123 -15.98 -1.78 3.57
CA SER A 123 -14.92 -1.44 4.52
C SER A 123 -13.55 -1.72 3.92
N VAL A 124 -12.60 -0.80 4.15
CA VAL A 124 -11.19 -0.97 3.73
C VAL A 124 -10.50 -2.15 4.44
N ASN A 125 -11.04 -2.63 5.55
CA ASN A 125 -10.52 -3.74 6.33
C ASN A 125 -11.15 -5.09 5.95
N SER A 126 -12.18 -5.10 5.10
CA SER A 126 -12.83 -6.34 4.66
C SER A 126 -12.00 -7.06 3.58
N GLU A 127 -12.26 -8.35 3.43
CA GLU A 127 -11.60 -9.22 2.46
C GLU A 127 -11.70 -8.68 1.04
N VAL A 128 -10.61 -8.74 0.27
CA VAL A 128 -10.59 -8.43 -1.16
C VAL A 128 -10.97 -9.68 -1.95
N ILE A 129 -12.17 -9.69 -2.54
CA ILE A 129 -12.72 -10.82 -3.28
C ILE A 129 -12.44 -10.75 -4.79
N ALA A 130 -12.13 -9.56 -5.33
CA ALA A 130 -11.72 -9.36 -6.71
C ALA A 130 -10.92 -8.05 -6.87
N ARG A 131 -10.31 -7.89 -8.05
CA ARG A 131 -9.62 -6.65 -8.44
C ARG A 131 -9.97 -6.30 -9.87
N PHE A 132 -10.20 -5.02 -10.11
CA PHE A 132 -10.35 -4.45 -11.44
C PHE A 132 -9.11 -3.63 -11.78
N ALA A 133 -8.65 -3.72 -13.03
CA ALA A 133 -7.61 -2.85 -13.56
C ALA A 133 -8.22 -1.55 -14.10
N GLU A 134 -7.38 -0.53 -14.27
CA GLU A 134 -7.76 0.73 -14.91
C GLU A 134 -8.41 0.50 -16.28
N GLY A 135 -9.49 1.25 -16.55
CA GLY A 135 -10.28 1.11 -17.77
C GLY A 135 -11.21 -0.09 -17.81
N ASN A 136 -11.17 -1.01 -16.83
CA ASN A 136 -12.12 -2.11 -16.76
C ASN A 136 -13.55 -1.58 -16.56
N GLU A 137 -14.49 -2.31 -17.12
CA GLU A 137 -15.92 -2.09 -16.89
C GLU A 137 -16.36 -2.74 -15.59
N ALA A 138 -16.98 -1.95 -14.71
CA ALA A 138 -17.60 -2.41 -13.49
C ALA A 138 -19.13 -2.34 -13.64
N LYS A 139 -19.82 -3.47 -13.54
CA LYS A 139 -21.28 -3.51 -13.51
C LYS A 139 -21.77 -3.08 -12.12
N VAL A 140 -22.15 -1.80 -11.99
CA VAL A 140 -22.67 -1.23 -10.77
C VAL A 140 -24.14 -1.53 -10.63
N VAL A 141 -24.51 -2.27 -9.58
CA VAL A 141 -25.90 -2.68 -9.29
C VAL A 141 -26.53 -1.87 -8.15
N GLY A 142 -25.73 -1.06 -7.45
CA GLY A 142 -26.23 -0.19 -6.39
C GLY A 142 -25.16 0.75 -5.85
N ARG A 143 -25.60 1.68 -5.02
CA ARG A 143 -24.75 2.51 -4.18
C ARG A 143 -25.11 2.25 -2.73
N HIS A 144 -24.10 1.79 -1.96
CA HIS A 144 -24.31 1.44 -0.55
C HIS A 144 -24.42 2.69 0.32
N ASP A 145 -23.49 3.62 0.11
CA ASP A 145 -23.41 4.93 0.76
C ASP A 145 -22.63 5.92 -0.16
N LYS A 146 -22.23 7.07 0.38
CA LYS A 146 -21.47 8.07 -0.39
C LYS A 146 -20.10 7.56 -0.87
N ASP A 147 -19.49 6.63 -0.15
CA ASP A 147 -18.10 6.18 -0.36
C ASP A 147 -18.02 4.83 -1.09
N TRP A 148 -19.14 4.06 -1.14
CA TRP A 148 -19.14 2.69 -1.66
C TRP A 148 -20.20 2.41 -2.70
N TYR A 149 -19.76 1.84 -3.83
CA TYR A 149 -20.64 1.20 -4.82
C TYR A 149 -20.77 -0.30 -4.56
N ILE A 150 -21.93 -0.85 -4.94
CA ILE A 150 -22.18 -2.29 -5.02
C ILE A 150 -21.99 -2.71 -6.47
N VAL A 151 -21.10 -3.65 -6.73
CA VAL A 151 -20.79 -4.19 -8.06
C VAL A 151 -21.17 -5.67 -8.16
N ASP A 152 -21.56 -6.08 -9.37
CA ASP A 152 -21.81 -7.47 -9.71
C ASP A 152 -20.54 -8.12 -10.25
N ILE A 153 -20.09 -9.19 -9.59
CA ILE A 153 -18.97 -10.01 -10.02
C ILE A 153 -19.50 -11.40 -10.32
N ASN A 154 -19.88 -11.64 -11.57
CA ASN A 154 -20.40 -12.95 -12.03
C ASN A 154 -21.56 -13.45 -11.15
N GLY A 155 -22.53 -12.58 -10.84
CA GLY A 155 -23.70 -12.89 -10.02
C GLY A 155 -23.49 -12.75 -8.50
N LYS A 156 -22.27 -12.44 -8.05
CA LYS A 156 -21.97 -12.15 -6.65
C LYS A 156 -21.81 -10.66 -6.39
N LYS A 157 -22.34 -10.17 -5.27
CA LYS A 157 -22.17 -8.78 -4.86
C LYS A 157 -20.78 -8.57 -4.25
N GLY A 158 -20.13 -7.47 -4.65
CA GLY A 158 -18.94 -6.95 -4.02
C GLY A 158 -19.05 -5.44 -3.80
N TYR A 159 -18.16 -4.87 -3.02
CA TYR A 159 -18.12 -3.45 -2.70
C TYR A 159 -16.81 -2.83 -3.15
N CYS A 160 -16.87 -1.67 -3.80
CA CYS A 160 -15.69 -0.92 -4.19
C CYS A 160 -15.86 0.58 -3.92
N SER A 161 -14.74 1.28 -3.74
CA SER A 161 -14.79 2.72 -3.48
C SER A 161 -15.39 3.48 -4.66
N ALA A 162 -16.27 4.43 -4.33
CA ALA A 162 -16.93 5.29 -5.29
C ALA A 162 -15.96 6.27 -5.98
N ASP A 163 -14.84 6.61 -5.32
CA ASP A 163 -13.86 7.58 -5.82
C ASP A 163 -13.11 7.09 -7.07
N TYR A 164 -13.14 5.78 -7.34
CA TYR A 164 -12.39 5.15 -8.41
C TYR A 164 -13.25 4.59 -9.54
N LEU A 165 -14.50 5.07 -9.64
CA LEU A 165 -15.40 4.73 -10.74
C LEU A 165 -15.94 5.98 -11.44
N SER A 166 -15.91 6.00 -12.77
CA SER A 166 -16.39 7.08 -13.63
C SER A 166 -17.48 6.58 -14.58
N ASP A 167 -18.45 7.43 -14.88
CA ASP A 167 -19.45 7.17 -15.93
C ASP A 167 -18.86 7.27 -17.35
N LYS A 168 -17.66 7.85 -17.49
CA LYS A 168 -17.00 8.03 -18.80
C LYS A 168 -15.79 7.13 -18.92
N LYS A 169 -15.69 6.40 -20.02
CA LYS A 169 -14.54 5.57 -20.35
C LYS A 169 -13.33 6.46 -20.64
N GLY A 170 -12.21 6.19 -19.92
CA GLY A 170 -10.94 6.89 -20.17
C GLY A 170 -10.88 8.32 -19.65
N VAL A 171 -11.87 8.78 -18.88
CA VAL A 171 -11.82 10.06 -18.18
C VAL A 171 -11.47 9.79 -16.73
N THR A 172 -10.22 9.97 -16.37
CA THR A 172 -9.84 10.22 -14.98
C THR A 172 -10.39 11.60 -14.63
N GLU A 173 -11.66 11.68 -14.16
CA GLU A 173 -12.11 12.89 -13.48
C GLU A 173 -11.30 12.97 -12.19
N VAL A 174 -10.14 13.59 -12.27
CA VAL A 174 -9.39 14.03 -11.12
C VAL A 174 -10.23 15.16 -10.52
N LYS A 175 -11.11 14.84 -9.57
CA LYS A 175 -11.95 15.81 -8.84
C LYS A 175 -11.13 16.93 -8.19
N ASN A 176 -9.82 16.73 -8.10
CA ASN A 176 -8.85 17.72 -7.68
C ASN A 176 -7.54 17.39 -8.41
N PRO A 177 -7.08 18.15 -9.40
CA PRO A 177 -5.83 17.86 -10.08
C PRO A 177 -4.73 17.83 -9.02
N ALA A 178 -4.05 16.71 -8.88
CA ALA A 178 -2.97 16.57 -7.91
C ALA A 178 -2.01 17.76 -8.03
N PRO A 179 -1.60 18.39 -6.93
CA PRO A 179 -0.71 19.55 -6.96
C PRO A 179 0.67 19.19 -7.49
N TYR A 180 1.02 17.90 -7.47
CA TYR A 180 2.31 17.38 -7.87
C TYR A 180 2.17 16.14 -8.76
N MET A 181 3.22 15.87 -9.55
CA MET A 181 3.52 14.57 -10.16
C MET A 181 4.86 14.08 -9.61
N LEU A 182 4.97 12.79 -9.32
CA LEU A 182 6.18 12.18 -8.77
C LEU A 182 6.94 11.42 -9.88
N TYR A 183 8.22 11.72 -10.04
CA TYR A 183 9.13 11.02 -10.93
C TYR A 183 10.14 10.22 -10.12
N VAL A 184 10.19 8.90 -10.33
CA VAL A 184 11.09 7.98 -9.62
C VAL A 184 12.13 7.47 -10.61
N ASN A 185 13.37 7.92 -10.46
CA ASN A 185 14.49 7.36 -11.21
C ASN A 185 15.13 6.24 -10.40
N ARG A 186 14.93 4.98 -10.83
CA ARG A 186 15.42 3.80 -10.12
C ARG A 186 16.94 3.73 -10.11
N LYS A 187 17.60 4.07 -11.23
CA LYS A 187 19.08 4.01 -11.35
C LYS A 187 19.76 4.97 -10.39
N GLN A 188 19.16 6.12 -10.15
CA GLN A 188 19.74 7.16 -9.29
C GLN A 188 19.18 7.15 -7.87
N ASN A 189 18.20 6.28 -7.57
CA ASN A 189 17.53 6.19 -6.26
C ASN A 189 17.05 7.56 -5.77
N ILE A 190 16.32 8.27 -6.64
CA ILE A 190 15.76 9.59 -6.36
C ILE A 190 14.29 9.66 -6.75
N VAL A 191 13.52 10.36 -5.94
CA VAL A 191 12.16 10.80 -6.29
C VAL A 191 12.19 12.31 -6.46
N THR A 192 11.67 12.80 -7.59
CA THR A 192 11.51 14.24 -7.83
C THR A 192 10.02 14.58 -7.97
N ALA A 193 9.53 15.47 -7.13
CA ALA A 193 8.19 16.03 -7.26
C ALA A 193 8.23 17.24 -8.20
N TYR A 194 7.30 17.28 -9.14
CA TYR A 194 7.12 18.40 -10.09
C TYR A 194 5.79 19.09 -9.83
N LYS A 195 5.81 20.42 -9.91
CA LYS A 195 4.62 21.27 -9.94
C LYS A 195 4.17 21.52 -11.38
N LYS A 196 2.92 21.94 -11.51
CA LYS A 196 2.39 22.43 -12.79
C LYS A 196 2.98 23.78 -13.14
N ASP A 197 3.24 23.96 -14.42
CA ASP A 197 3.51 25.26 -15.04
C ASP A 197 2.22 26.03 -15.35
N ALA A 198 2.35 27.17 -16.06
CA ALA A 198 1.22 28.00 -16.46
C ALA A 198 0.27 27.31 -17.48
N GLN A 199 0.74 26.28 -18.17
CA GLN A 199 -0.01 25.47 -19.13
C GLN A 199 -0.73 24.30 -18.43
N GLY A 200 -0.40 24.03 -17.18
CA GLY A 200 -0.97 22.93 -16.39
C GLY A 200 -0.18 21.63 -16.48
N ASP A 201 1.00 21.66 -17.13
CA ASP A 201 1.88 20.50 -17.26
C ASP A 201 2.88 20.42 -16.11
N TYR A 202 3.20 19.20 -15.66
CA TYR A 202 4.14 18.96 -14.55
C TYR A 202 5.60 19.08 -15.02
N THR A 203 6.07 20.29 -15.22
CA THR A 203 7.39 20.61 -15.78
C THR A 203 8.33 21.31 -14.80
N ILE A 204 7.82 21.84 -13.67
CA ILE A 204 8.60 22.63 -12.71
C ILE A 204 9.13 21.69 -11.60
N PRO A 205 10.44 21.36 -11.56
CA PRO A 205 11.02 20.58 -10.47
C PRO A 205 10.87 21.31 -9.15
N TYR A 206 10.34 20.62 -8.13
CA TYR A 206 10.02 21.28 -6.87
C TYR A 206 10.79 20.70 -5.67
N LYS A 207 10.83 19.39 -5.54
CA LYS A 207 11.48 18.73 -4.39
C LYS A 207 12.12 17.44 -4.83
N ALA A 208 13.40 17.24 -4.47
CA ALA A 208 14.10 15.98 -4.59
C ALA A 208 14.11 15.24 -3.27
N MET A 209 14.02 13.92 -3.30
CA MET A 209 14.01 13.03 -2.15
C MET A 209 14.93 11.85 -2.44
N ILE A 210 15.81 11.52 -1.49
CA ILE A 210 16.57 10.27 -1.56
C ILE A 210 15.66 9.09 -1.35
N CYS A 211 15.82 8.02 -2.12
CA CYS A 211 15.02 6.81 -1.92
C CYS A 211 15.87 5.54 -2.05
N SER A 212 15.26 4.39 -1.71
CA SER A 212 15.73 3.07 -2.07
C SER A 212 14.62 2.34 -2.80
N VAL A 213 14.91 1.86 -4.01
CA VAL A 213 14.00 1.07 -4.83
C VAL A 213 14.21 -0.43 -4.60
N GLY A 214 13.49 -1.27 -5.34
CA GLY A 214 13.65 -2.73 -5.34
C GLY A 214 15.04 -3.19 -5.71
N ASN A 215 15.50 -4.24 -5.04
CA ASN A 215 16.73 -4.96 -5.33
C ASN A 215 16.45 -6.20 -6.22
N GLU A 216 17.42 -7.09 -6.37
CA GLU A 216 17.30 -8.32 -7.18
C GLU A 216 16.17 -9.27 -6.70
N GLN A 217 15.76 -9.19 -5.44
CA GLN A 217 14.68 -10.02 -4.87
C GLN A 217 13.28 -9.47 -5.13
N GLY A 218 13.16 -8.21 -5.57
CA GLY A 218 11.89 -7.57 -5.86
C GLY A 218 12.06 -6.27 -6.63
N GLU A 219 11.65 -6.26 -7.89
CA GLU A 219 11.82 -5.11 -8.77
C GLU A 219 10.71 -4.07 -8.58
N THR A 220 11.10 -2.79 -8.51
CA THR A 220 10.15 -1.68 -8.65
C THR A 220 9.73 -1.57 -10.13
N PRO A 221 8.43 -1.69 -10.49
CA PRO A 221 7.99 -1.73 -11.88
C PRO A 221 8.21 -0.38 -12.58
N LEU A 222 8.63 -0.43 -13.85
CA LEU A 222 8.65 0.73 -14.73
C LEU A 222 7.22 1.06 -15.20
N GLY A 223 6.93 2.35 -15.44
CA GLY A 223 5.66 2.77 -16.00
C GLY A 223 5.11 4.05 -15.40
N THR A 224 3.87 4.36 -15.75
CA THR A 224 3.12 5.48 -15.19
C THR A 224 1.92 4.92 -14.42
N PHE A 225 1.76 5.40 -13.20
CA PHE A 225 0.76 4.94 -12.24
C PHE A 225 0.08 6.15 -11.60
N ASN A 226 -0.97 5.88 -10.81
CA ASN A 226 -1.58 6.89 -9.95
C ASN A 226 -1.63 6.36 -8.52
N THR A 227 -1.35 7.22 -7.54
CA THR A 227 -1.46 6.84 -6.12
C THR A 227 -2.89 6.47 -5.74
N THR A 228 -3.04 5.56 -4.79
CA THR A 228 -4.35 5.12 -4.30
C THR A 228 -4.43 5.20 -2.78
N ASP A 229 -4.36 4.10 -2.07
CA ASP A 229 -4.55 4.02 -0.61
C ASP A 229 -3.41 4.70 0.14
N ARG A 230 -3.73 5.29 1.31
CA ARG A 230 -2.76 5.88 2.23
C ARG A 230 -2.93 5.31 3.63
N TYR A 231 -1.81 5.10 4.32
CA TYR A 231 -1.76 4.53 5.66
C TYR A 231 -0.75 5.29 6.52
N THR A 232 -1.14 5.72 7.70
CA THR A 232 -0.18 6.30 8.67
C THR A 232 0.88 5.27 9.05
N TRP A 233 0.44 4.00 9.25
CA TRP A 233 1.29 2.83 9.44
C TRP A 233 0.79 1.69 8.55
N ARG A 234 1.72 0.97 7.94
CA ARG A 234 1.40 -0.21 7.14
C ARG A 234 2.29 -1.38 7.50
N LEU A 235 1.70 -2.54 7.78
CA LEU A 235 2.43 -3.80 7.85
C LEU A 235 2.94 -4.17 6.45
N LEU A 236 4.23 -4.43 6.33
CA LEU A 236 4.93 -4.75 5.09
C LEU A 236 5.34 -6.22 5.05
N VAL A 237 5.84 -6.67 3.90
CA VAL A 237 6.44 -8.00 3.74
C VAL A 237 7.59 -8.16 4.74
N GLY A 238 7.66 -9.33 5.39
CA GLY A 238 8.68 -9.61 6.41
C GLY A 238 8.28 -9.22 7.83
N GLY A 239 7.03 -8.82 8.07
CA GLY A 239 6.53 -8.51 9.42
C GLY A 239 7.00 -7.17 9.99
N VAL A 240 7.53 -6.28 9.14
CA VAL A 240 8.00 -4.95 9.49
C VAL A 240 6.96 -3.89 9.14
N TYR A 241 7.12 -2.66 9.64
CA TYR A 241 6.16 -1.58 9.44
C TYR A 241 6.78 -0.40 8.69
N GLY A 242 5.98 0.28 7.86
CA GLY A 242 6.34 1.57 7.24
C GLY A 242 5.38 2.66 7.68
N GLN A 243 5.94 3.85 7.98
CA GLN A 243 5.14 5.04 8.24
C GLN A 243 4.78 5.75 6.93
N TYR A 244 3.66 6.47 6.94
CA TYR A 244 3.20 7.34 5.86
C TYR A 244 3.20 6.65 4.50
N ALA A 245 2.67 5.42 4.48
CA ALA A 245 2.65 4.60 3.28
C ALA A 245 1.60 5.11 2.29
N THR A 246 2.01 5.32 1.03
CA THR A 246 1.14 5.73 -0.08
C THR A 246 1.28 4.71 -1.20
N ARG A 247 0.19 4.05 -1.58
CA ARG A 247 0.20 3.00 -2.61
C ARG A 247 0.36 3.59 -3.99
N ILE A 248 1.21 2.96 -4.79
CA ILE A 248 1.44 3.28 -6.21
C ILE A 248 0.67 2.29 -7.09
N THR A 249 0.95 1.00 -6.92
CA THR A 249 0.28 -0.08 -7.68
C THR A 249 0.49 -1.42 -6.96
N GLY A 250 -0.50 -2.32 -6.98
CA GLY A 250 -0.39 -3.64 -6.36
C GLY A 250 0.12 -3.59 -4.92
N HIS A 251 1.29 -4.17 -4.66
CA HIS A 251 1.97 -4.14 -3.36
C HIS A 251 3.07 -3.06 -3.27
N ILE A 252 3.28 -2.27 -4.32
CA ILE A 252 4.31 -1.23 -4.38
C ILE A 252 3.79 0.06 -3.74
N LEU A 253 4.52 0.57 -2.76
CA LEU A 253 4.18 1.78 -2.02
C LEU A 253 5.40 2.71 -1.91
N PHE A 254 5.16 4.01 -1.77
CA PHE A 254 6.06 4.90 -1.04
C PHE A 254 5.85 4.66 0.45
N HIS A 255 6.90 4.59 1.25
CA HIS A 255 6.83 4.53 2.71
C HIS A 255 8.18 4.88 3.34
N SER A 256 8.21 5.15 4.64
CA SER A 256 9.47 5.32 5.39
C SER A 256 10.34 4.06 5.30
N VAL A 257 11.60 4.16 5.65
CA VAL A 257 12.41 2.97 5.97
C VAL A 257 11.66 2.08 6.98
N PRO A 258 11.81 0.73 6.92
CA PRO A 258 11.10 -0.18 7.80
C PRO A 258 11.41 -0.02 9.29
N TYR A 259 10.38 -0.25 10.10
CA TYR A 259 10.38 -0.33 11.55
C TYR A 259 10.12 -1.76 12.01
N ASN A 260 10.78 -2.20 13.08
CA ASN A 260 10.60 -3.55 13.64
C ASN A 260 9.27 -3.70 14.41
N ALA A 261 8.63 -2.59 14.79
CA ALA A 261 7.31 -2.52 15.41
C ALA A 261 6.57 -1.28 14.90
N GLN A 262 5.28 -1.19 15.20
CA GLN A 262 4.46 0.00 14.94
C GLN A 262 4.74 1.08 16.00
N ASP A 263 6.00 1.47 16.11
CA ASP A 263 6.54 2.42 17.08
C ASP A 263 7.62 3.26 16.41
N LYS A 264 7.59 4.58 16.63
CA LYS A 264 8.54 5.53 16.06
C LYS A 264 9.97 5.36 16.58
N GLY A 265 10.14 4.76 17.78
CA GLY A 265 11.43 4.41 18.37
C GLY A 265 11.99 3.06 17.90
N ALA A 266 11.27 2.33 17.04
CA ALA A 266 11.65 0.98 16.58
C ALA A 266 12.16 0.95 15.13
N LEU A 267 12.72 2.05 14.60
CA LEU A 267 13.36 2.10 13.30
C LEU A 267 14.43 1.00 13.18
N ASN A 268 14.52 0.37 12.01
CA ASN A 268 15.66 -0.47 11.66
C ASN A 268 16.81 0.42 11.12
N PRO A 269 17.84 0.73 11.92
CA PRO A 269 18.88 1.67 11.52
C PRO A 269 19.80 1.11 10.42
N ALA A 270 19.96 -0.21 10.34
CA ALA A 270 20.73 -0.85 9.28
C ALA A 270 20.04 -0.69 7.92
N GLU A 271 18.70 -0.81 7.88
CA GLU A 271 17.91 -0.55 6.68
C GLU A 271 17.86 0.94 6.31
N TYR A 272 17.85 1.83 7.33
CA TYR A 272 17.94 3.28 7.11
C TYR A 272 19.27 3.66 6.42
N ASN A 273 20.36 3.07 6.84
CA ASN A 273 21.69 3.32 6.29
C ASN A 273 21.84 2.84 4.83
N LYS A 274 20.86 2.09 4.30
CA LYS A 274 20.82 1.70 2.88
C LYS A 274 20.11 2.74 1.99
N LEU A 275 19.58 3.85 2.54
CA LEU A 275 18.99 4.88 1.69
C LEU A 275 19.99 5.38 0.65
N GLY A 276 19.51 5.43 -0.61
CA GLY A 276 20.30 5.81 -1.78
C GLY A 276 20.84 4.66 -2.62
N VAL A 277 20.59 3.40 -2.22
CA VAL A 277 20.90 2.20 -3.02
C VAL A 277 19.67 1.26 -3.07
N PRO A 278 19.54 0.38 -4.08
CA PRO A 278 18.47 -0.61 -4.13
C PRO A 278 18.51 -1.52 -2.90
N ALA A 279 17.39 -1.63 -2.16
CA ALA A 279 17.36 -2.35 -0.88
C ALA A 279 15.99 -2.92 -0.51
N SER A 280 14.94 -2.71 -1.32
CA SER A 280 13.58 -3.16 -1.01
C SER A 280 13.14 -4.36 -1.84
N HIS A 281 11.96 -4.89 -1.56
CA HIS A 281 11.28 -5.90 -2.36
C HIS A 281 10.29 -5.26 -3.36
N GLY A 282 10.64 -4.08 -3.90
CA GLY A 282 9.87 -3.36 -4.90
C GLY A 282 9.28 -2.02 -4.42
N CYS A 283 9.01 -1.84 -3.13
CA CYS A 283 8.56 -0.56 -2.58
C CYS A 283 9.63 0.52 -2.69
N ILE A 284 9.23 1.78 -2.61
CA ILE A 284 10.10 2.95 -2.63
C ILE A 284 10.24 3.45 -1.19
N ARG A 285 11.38 3.15 -0.57
CA ARG A 285 11.71 3.54 0.80
C ARG A 285 12.24 4.96 0.82
N LEU A 286 11.81 5.75 1.77
CA LEU A 286 12.13 7.17 1.95
C LEU A 286 12.53 7.44 3.41
N THR A 287 13.05 8.63 3.69
CA THR A 287 13.08 9.16 5.06
C THR A 287 11.64 9.39 5.55
N VAL A 288 11.45 9.47 6.87
CA VAL A 288 10.12 9.79 7.43
C VAL A 288 9.61 11.14 6.95
N ALA A 289 10.47 12.17 6.91
CA ALA A 289 10.08 13.49 6.43
C ALA A 289 9.58 13.46 4.99
N ASP A 290 10.24 12.72 4.11
CA ASP A 290 9.88 12.63 2.70
C ASP A 290 8.64 11.76 2.47
N ALA A 291 8.53 10.63 3.18
CA ALA A 291 7.34 9.80 3.15
C ALA A 291 6.10 10.57 3.65
N LYS A 292 6.26 11.32 4.75
CA LYS A 292 5.22 12.20 5.29
C LYS A 292 4.86 13.31 4.31
N TRP A 293 5.85 13.92 3.66
CA TRP A 293 5.59 14.97 2.68
C TRP A 293 4.75 14.44 1.51
N ILE A 294 5.06 13.25 0.97
CA ILE A 294 4.25 12.61 -0.07
C ILE A 294 2.85 12.32 0.46
N TYR A 295 2.75 11.74 1.66
CA TYR A 295 1.48 11.42 2.30
C TYR A 295 0.57 12.66 2.44
N ASP A 296 1.12 13.79 2.86
CA ASP A 296 0.36 15.02 3.11
C ASP A 296 0.02 15.77 1.82
N ASN A 297 0.90 15.77 0.82
CA ASN A 297 0.80 16.64 -0.36
C ASN A 297 0.40 15.92 -1.65
N CYS A 298 0.44 14.59 -1.68
CA CYS A 298 0.14 13.78 -2.86
C CYS A 298 -1.11 12.92 -2.60
N PRO A 299 -2.33 13.48 -2.80
CA PRO A 299 -3.58 12.76 -2.57
C PRO A 299 -3.71 11.55 -3.51
N PRO A 300 -4.67 10.63 -3.25
CA PRO A 300 -5.05 9.60 -4.21
C PRO A 300 -5.31 10.19 -5.60
N GLY A 301 -4.80 9.52 -6.64
CA GLY A 301 -4.83 10.02 -8.01
C GLY A 301 -3.59 10.83 -8.42
N THR A 302 -2.62 11.05 -7.52
CA THR A 302 -1.35 11.72 -7.87
C THR A 302 -0.59 10.86 -8.88
N PRO A 303 -0.21 11.42 -10.07
CA PRO A 303 0.55 10.70 -11.07
C PRO A 303 1.96 10.37 -10.58
N VAL A 304 2.41 9.14 -10.88
CA VAL A 304 3.77 8.64 -10.56
C VAL A 304 4.37 8.03 -11.81
N LYS A 305 5.51 8.54 -12.27
CA LYS A 305 6.30 7.96 -13.36
C LYS A 305 7.56 7.31 -12.81
N ILE A 306 7.70 6.00 -12.99
CA ILE A 306 8.87 5.22 -12.60
C ILE A 306 9.67 4.89 -13.87
N TYR A 307 10.95 5.24 -13.88
CA TYR A 307 11.80 5.14 -15.05
C TYR A 307 13.27 4.90 -14.68
N ASP A 308 14.07 4.55 -15.68
CA ASP A 308 15.52 4.42 -15.59
C ASP A 308 16.19 5.50 -16.44
N SER A 309 17.11 6.24 -15.83
CA SER A 309 17.91 7.22 -16.56
C SER A 309 19.26 7.46 -15.88
N ASP A 310 20.30 7.55 -16.69
CA ASP A 310 21.63 7.98 -16.28
C ASP A 310 21.83 9.50 -16.49
N LYS A 311 20.86 10.19 -17.10
CA LYS A 311 20.91 11.64 -17.31
C LYS A 311 20.82 12.33 -15.95
N LYS A 312 21.57 13.45 -15.83
CA LYS A 312 21.53 14.30 -14.64
C LYS A 312 20.10 14.73 -14.34
N GLU A 313 19.65 14.50 -13.10
CA GLU A 313 18.36 14.98 -12.60
C GLU A 313 18.37 16.50 -12.45
N PRO A 314 17.21 17.16 -12.60
CA PRO A 314 17.11 18.62 -12.52
C PRO A 314 17.41 19.18 -11.12
N LEU A 315 17.20 18.39 -10.10
CA LEU A 315 17.56 18.68 -8.71
C LEU A 315 18.58 17.68 -8.21
N ALA A 316 19.53 18.12 -7.40
CA ALA A 316 20.50 17.25 -6.77
C ALA A 316 19.80 16.29 -5.79
N ARG A 317 20.18 15.01 -5.83
CA ARG A 317 19.70 14.03 -4.86
C ARG A 317 20.22 14.38 -3.47
N PRO A 318 19.33 14.52 -2.46
CA PRO A 318 19.76 14.72 -1.07
C PRO A 318 20.60 13.54 -0.57
N THR A 319 21.36 13.77 0.49
CA THR A 319 22.09 12.74 1.22
C THR A 319 21.38 12.50 2.55
N ALA A 320 21.07 11.24 2.87
CA ALA A 320 20.57 10.88 4.18
C ALA A 320 21.73 10.85 5.20
N GLN A 321 21.49 11.44 6.37
CA GLN A 321 22.41 11.31 7.51
C GLN A 321 22.54 9.82 7.86
N LYS A 322 23.79 9.32 7.99
CA LYS A 322 24.00 7.95 8.47
C LYS A 322 23.78 7.86 9.98
N ILE A 323 23.13 6.79 10.39
CA ILE A 323 22.91 6.49 11.82
C ILE A 323 24.06 5.61 12.32
N ASP A 324 24.74 6.07 13.39
CA ASP A 324 25.66 5.19 14.13
C ASP A 324 24.85 4.09 14.82
N LEU A 325 25.18 2.83 14.51
CA LEU A 325 24.48 1.66 15.06
C LEU A 325 24.68 1.49 16.58
N ASN A 326 25.63 2.21 17.18
CA ASN A 326 25.85 2.27 18.62
C ASN A 326 25.15 3.45 19.29
N SER A 327 24.58 4.39 18.50
CA SER A 327 23.87 5.55 19.05
C SER A 327 22.65 5.11 19.88
N PRO A 328 22.41 5.74 21.05
CA PRO A 328 21.18 5.53 21.81
C PRO A 328 19.93 5.96 21.02
N ASN A 329 20.07 6.86 20.05
CA ASN A 329 18.99 7.40 19.23
C ASN A 329 18.73 6.57 17.96
N LYS A 330 19.46 5.47 17.72
CA LYS A 330 19.42 4.68 16.48
C LYS A 330 18.03 4.16 16.08
N GLY A 331 17.14 4.02 17.04
CA GLY A 331 15.76 3.56 16.81
C GLY A 331 14.84 4.62 16.19
N TRP A 332 15.29 5.86 16.00
CA TRP A 332 14.53 6.94 15.43
C TRP A 332 15.07 7.37 14.07
N ASP A 333 14.16 7.66 13.12
CA ASP A 333 14.54 8.34 11.89
C ASP A 333 14.98 9.78 12.21
N PRO A 334 16.19 10.21 11.85
CA PRO A 334 16.68 11.55 12.13
C PRO A 334 15.81 12.69 11.56
N THR A 335 14.94 12.35 10.59
CA THR A 335 14.07 13.32 9.91
C THR A 335 12.62 13.29 10.42
N ASP A 336 12.28 12.42 11.38
CA ASP A 336 10.91 12.36 11.91
C ASP A 336 10.60 13.68 12.65
N PRO A 337 9.55 14.43 12.22
CA PRO A 337 9.20 15.71 12.83
C PRO A 337 8.55 15.58 14.22
N ASP A 338 8.43 14.38 14.77
CA ASP A 338 7.84 14.18 16.08
C ASP A 338 8.64 14.96 17.15
N PRO A 339 8.00 15.78 18.02
CA PRO A 339 8.68 16.49 19.09
C PRO A 339 9.45 15.59 20.08
N LYS A 340 9.09 14.31 20.14
CA LYS A 340 9.79 13.31 20.99
C LYS A 340 11.04 12.75 20.32
N ASN A 341 11.29 13.08 19.06
CA ASN A 341 12.45 12.56 18.33
C ASN A 341 13.74 13.08 18.99
N PRO A 342 14.62 12.19 19.51
CA PRO A 342 15.83 12.60 20.22
C PRO A 342 16.87 13.26 19.32
N TRP A 343 16.75 13.15 17.99
CA TRP A 343 17.60 13.86 17.02
C TRP A 343 17.25 15.34 16.87
N ASN A 344 16.08 15.79 17.33
CA ASN A 344 15.61 17.18 17.27
C ASN A 344 16.04 18.02 18.49
N ARG A 345 16.94 17.51 19.33
CA ARG A 345 17.41 18.20 20.56
C ARG A 345 18.77 18.83 20.35
#